data_ddab0f7a21c06ba24b372a34e82256ea
#
_entry.id   ddab0f7a21c06ba24b372a34e82256ea
#
_cell.length_a   1.000
_cell.length_b   1.000
_cell.length_c   1.000
_cell.angle_alpha   90.00
_cell.angle_beta   90.00
_cell.angle_gamma   90.00
#
_symmetry.space_group_name_H-M   'P 1'
#
loop_
_entity.id
_entity.type
_entity.pdbx_description
1 polymer ?
#
loop_
_entity_poly.entity_id
_entity_poly.type
_entity_poly.pdbx_seq_one_letter_code
_entity_poly.pdbx_strand_id
1 'polypeptide(L)'
;CTHPCRWKYAVVEETRPGEYMPVYENERGTYIFNSKDLCMIEHIPELVEAGIDSLKVEGRMKTALYVATVARTYRMALDDYAESEELYRSRIPVYKEEIAKCTYRQYTTGFFFGKPDHNTQIYDSNVYMREYTYLGIVGDKNSEGMYAIEQRNKFSVGEDIEVMKPDGRNLAVKVCRIKDTEGNERESAPHPKELLYIDLGTELDKYDILRRREE
;
A
#
# COMPACT_ATOMS: atom_id res chain seq x y z
N CYS A 1 11.56 14.63 4.76
CA CYS A 1 11.56 14.20 6.15
C CYS A 1 12.18 12.83 6.28
N THR A 2 13.18 12.66 7.15
CA THR A 2 13.87 11.38 7.43
C THR A 2 13.07 10.47 8.38
N HIS A 3 11.87 10.90 8.78
CA HIS A 3 10.95 10.21 9.69
C HIS A 3 11.58 9.80 11.04
N PRO A 4 12.24 10.72 11.78
CA PRO A 4 12.75 10.38 13.10
C PRO A 4 11.64 9.89 14.05
N CYS A 5 10.39 10.31 13.85
CA CYS A 5 9.22 9.81 14.58
C CYS A 5 8.93 8.30 14.36
N ARG A 6 9.61 7.65 13.42
CA ARG A 6 9.50 6.22 13.13
C ARG A 6 10.75 5.42 13.51
N TRP A 7 11.73 6.06 14.10
CA TRP A 7 12.90 5.40 14.62
C TRP A 7 12.58 4.70 15.94
N LYS A 8 13.35 3.69 16.28
CA LYS A 8 13.17 2.92 17.51
C LYS A 8 13.97 3.57 18.64
N TYR A 9 13.27 4.06 19.64
CA TYR A 9 13.88 4.71 20.79
C TYR A 9 13.40 4.03 22.08
N ALA A 10 14.13 4.12 23.23
CA ALA A 10 13.50 4.05 24.52
C ALA A 10 13.76 5.32 25.27
N VAL A 11 12.70 5.96 25.65
CA VAL A 11 12.71 7.08 26.59
C VAL A 11 11.76 6.75 27.74
N VAL A 12 12.05 7.29 28.88
CA VAL A 12 11.12 7.30 30.02
C VAL A 12 10.39 8.63 29.98
N GLU A 13 9.07 8.59 29.88
CA GLU A 13 8.27 9.78 30.08
C GLU A 13 8.26 10.11 31.59
N GLU A 14 8.58 11.35 31.95
CA GLU A 14 8.75 11.79 33.34
C GLU A 14 7.48 11.57 34.20
N THR A 15 6.29 11.63 33.59
CA THR A 15 4.99 11.43 34.25
C THR A 15 4.54 9.99 34.31
N ARG A 16 5.31 9.06 33.72
CA ARG A 16 5.04 7.62 33.67
C ARG A 16 6.27 6.81 34.10
N PRO A 17 6.69 6.93 35.34
CA PRO A 17 7.84 6.15 35.83
C PRO A 17 7.51 4.65 35.76
N GLY A 18 8.35 3.90 35.05
CA GLY A 18 8.20 2.45 34.88
C GLY A 18 7.68 1.99 33.52
N GLU A 19 7.17 2.88 32.67
CA GLU A 19 6.90 2.57 31.26
C GLU A 19 8.12 2.90 30.42
N TYR A 20 8.88 1.85 30.06
CA TYR A 20 10.06 1.99 29.21
C TYR A 20 9.65 1.82 27.75
N MET A 21 9.86 2.86 26.95
CA MET A 21 9.84 2.74 25.49
C MET A 21 11.27 2.41 25.02
N PRO A 22 11.57 1.16 24.57
CA PRO A 22 12.94 0.74 24.32
C PRO A 22 13.63 1.56 23.23
N VAL A 23 14.91 1.90 23.46
CA VAL A 23 15.84 2.41 22.43
C VAL A 23 16.65 1.23 21.91
N TYR A 24 16.74 1.13 20.61
CA TYR A 24 17.63 0.18 19.97
C TYR A 24 18.71 0.93 19.20
N GLU A 25 19.93 0.44 19.34
CA GLU A 25 21.07 0.93 18.60
C GLU A 25 21.68 -0.21 17.80
N ASN A 26 22.02 0.04 16.56
CA ASN A 26 22.76 -0.87 15.70
C ASN A 26 23.78 -0.08 14.87
N GLU A 27 24.53 -0.76 14.00
CA GLU A 27 25.52 -0.14 13.11
C GLU A 27 24.97 0.98 12.22
N ARG A 28 23.64 1.08 12.05
CA ARG A 28 22.95 2.10 11.24
C ARG A 28 22.45 3.29 12.05
N GLY A 29 22.52 3.23 13.39
CA GLY A 29 22.11 4.32 14.27
C GLY A 29 21.19 3.94 15.42
N THR A 30 20.74 4.96 16.13
CA THR A 30 19.84 4.87 17.29
C THR A 30 18.39 5.05 16.86
N TYR A 31 17.50 4.20 17.33
CA TYR A 31 16.08 4.19 16.97
C TYR A 31 15.22 4.47 18.20
N ILE A 32 14.48 5.59 18.17
CA ILE A 32 13.56 6.04 19.21
C ILE A 32 12.18 6.18 18.55
N PHE A 33 11.08 5.72 19.06
CA PHE A 33 9.72 5.73 18.48
C PHE A 33 9.57 4.97 17.16
N ASN A 34 8.99 3.79 17.24
CA ASN A 34 8.63 2.98 16.10
C ASN A 34 7.11 2.81 16.04
N SER A 35 6.40 3.90 15.73
CA SER A 35 4.95 3.89 15.72
C SER A 35 4.38 2.98 14.64
N LYS A 36 3.27 2.31 14.97
CA LYS A 36 2.39 1.67 13.99
C LYS A 36 1.82 2.69 13.01
N ASP A 37 1.33 2.23 11.87
CA ASP A 37 0.65 3.10 10.91
C ASP A 37 -0.79 3.35 11.38
N LEU A 38 -1.26 4.61 11.32
CA LEU A 38 -2.64 4.97 11.63
C LEU A 38 -3.58 4.44 10.56
N CYS A 39 -4.58 3.65 10.94
CA CYS A 39 -5.62 3.16 10.05
C CYS A 39 -6.98 3.20 10.73
N MET A 40 -7.93 3.89 10.10
CA MET A 40 -9.30 4.06 10.59
C MET A 40 -10.32 3.35 9.70
N ILE A 41 -9.89 2.38 8.88
CA ILE A 41 -10.75 1.72 7.89
C ILE A 41 -11.92 0.95 8.53
N GLU A 42 -11.76 0.51 9.77
CA GLU A 42 -12.80 -0.20 10.54
C GLU A 42 -13.74 0.76 11.31
N HIS A 43 -13.50 2.08 11.18
CA HIS A 43 -14.16 3.14 11.98
C HIS A 43 -14.73 4.27 11.10
N ILE A 44 -15.15 3.92 9.88
CA ILE A 44 -15.78 4.90 8.98
C ILE A 44 -17.06 5.50 9.58
N PRO A 45 -17.96 4.71 10.24
CA PRO A 45 -19.13 5.28 10.88
C PRO A 45 -18.81 6.37 11.89
N GLU A 46 -17.85 6.13 12.78
CA GLU A 46 -17.47 7.07 13.83
C GLU A 46 -16.88 8.36 13.24
N LEU A 47 -16.14 8.26 12.13
CA LEU A 47 -15.58 9.44 11.44
C LEU A 47 -16.69 10.28 10.79
N VAL A 48 -17.67 9.65 10.16
CA VAL A 48 -18.79 10.32 9.51
C VAL A 48 -19.72 10.95 10.57
N GLU A 49 -20.05 10.23 11.63
CA GLU A 49 -20.89 10.72 12.74
C GLU A 49 -20.23 11.89 13.50
N ALA A 50 -18.89 11.91 13.56
CA ALA A 50 -18.14 13.05 14.11
C ALA A 50 -18.15 14.28 13.20
N GLY A 51 -18.79 14.23 12.03
CA GLY A 51 -18.90 15.36 11.09
C GLY A 51 -17.60 15.66 10.33
N ILE A 52 -16.77 14.65 10.08
CA ILE A 52 -15.54 14.82 9.30
C ILE A 52 -15.86 14.84 7.81
N ASP A 53 -15.59 15.95 7.14
CA ASP A 53 -15.89 16.15 5.71
C ASP A 53 -14.82 15.57 4.78
N SER A 54 -13.58 15.37 5.25
CA SER A 54 -12.48 14.95 4.39
C SER A 54 -11.44 14.13 5.14
N LEU A 55 -11.00 13.04 4.53
CA LEU A 55 -9.95 12.17 5.04
C LEU A 55 -8.63 12.43 4.29
N LYS A 56 -7.60 12.85 5.01
CA LYS A 56 -6.26 13.05 4.44
C LYS A 56 -5.44 11.77 4.54
N VAL A 57 -5.05 11.22 3.40
CA VAL A 57 -4.12 10.09 3.31
C VAL A 57 -2.69 10.62 3.21
N GLU A 58 -1.80 10.21 4.11
CA GLU A 58 -0.37 10.55 4.05
C GLU A 58 0.40 9.45 3.33
N GLY A 59 1.01 9.81 2.22
CA GLY A 59 1.75 8.87 1.37
C GLY A 59 2.98 9.47 0.68
N ARG A 60 3.46 10.66 1.09
CA ARG A 60 4.56 11.37 0.41
C ARG A 60 5.83 10.52 0.25
N MET A 61 6.14 9.68 1.23
CA MET A 61 7.32 8.80 1.21
C MET A 61 6.98 7.36 0.78
N LYS A 62 5.77 7.14 0.30
CA LYS A 62 5.28 5.83 -0.13
C LYS A 62 5.25 5.73 -1.67
N THR A 63 5.06 4.53 -2.18
CA THR A 63 4.93 4.27 -3.62
C THR A 63 3.55 4.67 -4.14
N ALA A 64 3.40 4.78 -5.47
CA ALA A 64 2.10 4.97 -6.10
C ALA A 64 1.14 3.80 -5.77
N LEU A 65 1.65 2.56 -5.68
CA LEU A 65 0.87 1.41 -5.23
C LEU A 65 0.24 1.67 -3.85
N TYR A 66 1.02 2.17 -2.88
CA TYR A 66 0.49 2.47 -1.54
C TYR A 66 -0.63 3.50 -1.60
N VAL A 67 -0.37 4.64 -2.25
CA VAL A 67 -1.35 5.75 -2.30
C VAL A 67 -2.65 5.29 -2.98
N ALA A 68 -2.54 4.61 -4.11
CA ALA A 68 -3.69 4.11 -4.85
C ALA A 68 -4.45 3.03 -4.08
N THR A 69 -3.75 2.08 -3.45
CA THR A 69 -4.38 1.03 -2.64
C THR A 69 -5.16 1.62 -1.48
N VAL A 70 -4.55 2.52 -0.71
CA VAL A 70 -5.20 3.14 0.45
C VAL A 70 -6.37 4.02 0.02
N ALA A 71 -6.18 4.92 -0.96
CA ALA A 71 -7.24 5.80 -1.42
C ALA A 71 -8.44 5.02 -1.99
N ARG A 72 -8.19 3.99 -2.81
CA ARG A 72 -9.22 3.10 -3.35
C ARG A 72 -9.99 2.39 -2.24
N THR A 73 -9.28 1.81 -1.28
CA THR A 73 -9.91 1.03 -0.19
C THR A 73 -10.79 1.91 0.69
N TYR A 74 -10.32 3.11 1.04
CA TYR A 74 -11.16 4.07 1.77
C TYR A 74 -12.35 4.56 0.95
N ARG A 75 -12.19 4.76 -0.37
CA ARG A 75 -13.31 5.12 -1.23
C ARG A 75 -14.37 4.02 -1.26
N MET A 76 -13.96 2.76 -1.42
CA MET A 76 -14.87 1.61 -1.35
C MET A 76 -15.62 1.56 -0.02
N ALA A 77 -14.92 1.72 1.10
CA ALA A 77 -15.53 1.68 2.43
C ALA A 77 -16.52 2.83 2.65
N LEU A 78 -16.23 4.03 2.16
CA LEU A 78 -17.13 5.18 2.24
C LEU A 78 -18.37 5.01 1.34
N ASP A 79 -18.20 4.46 0.13
CA ASP A 79 -19.33 4.22 -0.77
C ASP A 79 -20.25 3.14 -0.22
N ASP A 80 -19.70 2.02 0.29
CA ASP A 80 -20.46 0.96 0.92
C ASP A 80 -21.20 1.46 2.18
N TYR A 81 -20.55 2.31 2.99
CA TYR A 81 -21.20 2.90 4.17
C TYR A 81 -22.32 3.87 3.77
N ALA A 82 -22.14 4.64 2.69
CA ALA A 82 -23.19 5.51 2.17
C ALA A 82 -24.40 4.72 1.63
N GLU A 83 -24.19 3.50 1.13
CA GLU A 83 -25.27 2.61 0.72
C GLU A 83 -25.97 2.00 1.95
N SER A 84 -25.22 1.34 2.83
CA SER A 84 -25.70 0.89 4.14
C SER A 84 -24.56 0.54 5.09
N GLU A 85 -24.77 0.77 6.38
CA GLU A 85 -23.83 0.36 7.42
C GLU A 85 -23.63 -1.16 7.47
N GLU A 86 -24.68 -1.94 7.19
CA GLU A 86 -24.62 -3.40 7.14
C GLU A 86 -23.68 -3.88 6.03
N LEU A 87 -23.79 -3.30 4.84
CA LEU A 87 -22.89 -3.60 3.71
C LEU A 87 -21.43 -3.29 4.09
N TYR A 88 -21.17 -2.09 4.59
CA TYR A 88 -19.84 -1.71 5.05
C TYR A 88 -19.27 -2.69 6.08
N ARG A 89 -20.04 -3.00 7.14
CA ARG A 89 -19.58 -3.92 8.20
C ARG A 89 -19.30 -5.32 7.68
N SER A 90 -20.09 -5.81 6.74
CA SER A 90 -19.89 -7.13 6.11
C SER A 90 -18.59 -7.20 5.29
N ARG A 91 -18.14 -6.05 4.75
CA ARG A 91 -16.95 -5.94 3.87
C ARG A 91 -15.67 -5.51 4.59
N ILE A 92 -15.68 -5.27 5.89
CA ILE A 92 -14.48 -4.94 6.67
C ILE A 92 -13.32 -5.93 6.40
N PRO A 93 -13.51 -7.26 6.36
CA PRO A 93 -12.43 -8.18 6.02
C PRO A 93 -11.80 -7.92 4.65
N VAL A 94 -12.60 -7.55 3.65
CA VAL A 94 -12.14 -7.22 2.29
C VAL A 94 -11.28 -5.95 2.32
N TYR A 95 -11.69 -4.90 3.02
CA TYR A 95 -10.89 -3.67 3.13
C TYR A 95 -9.56 -3.93 3.83
N LYS A 96 -9.55 -4.74 4.88
CA LYS A 96 -8.32 -5.11 5.61
C LYS A 96 -7.37 -5.90 4.72
N GLU A 97 -7.88 -6.85 3.94
CA GLU A 97 -7.09 -7.60 2.98
C GLU A 97 -6.51 -6.67 1.90
N GLU A 98 -7.33 -5.79 1.31
CA GLU A 98 -6.86 -4.87 0.27
C GLU A 98 -5.80 -3.90 0.78
N ILE A 99 -6.00 -3.30 1.95
CA ILE A 99 -5.04 -2.32 2.49
C ILE A 99 -3.71 -2.99 2.88
N ALA A 100 -3.70 -4.29 3.16
CA ALA A 100 -2.49 -5.08 3.42
C ALA A 100 -1.68 -5.38 2.14
N LYS A 101 -2.26 -5.20 0.95
CA LYS A 101 -1.57 -5.42 -0.34
C LYS A 101 -0.59 -4.30 -0.74
N CYS A 102 -0.30 -3.37 0.15
CA CYS A 102 0.76 -2.38 -0.01
C CYS A 102 1.76 -2.48 1.15
N THR A 103 2.87 -1.76 1.05
CA THR A 103 3.88 -1.76 2.13
C THR A 103 3.39 -0.96 3.33
N TYR A 104 3.17 -1.61 4.45
CA TYR A 104 2.63 -1.03 5.68
C TYR A 104 3.37 -1.52 6.93
N ARG A 105 3.10 -0.87 8.07
CA ARG A 105 3.41 -1.36 9.42
C ARG A 105 2.14 -1.86 10.07
N GLN A 106 2.25 -2.58 11.18
CA GLN A 106 1.07 -2.92 11.99
C GLN A 106 0.20 -1.67 12.21
N TYR A 107 -1.11 -1.86 12.28
CA TYR A 107 -2.05 -0.75 12.37
C TYR A 107 -2.42 -0.38 13.80
N THR A 108 -2.76 0.89 14.00
CA THR A 108 -3.32 1.46 15.22
C THR A 108 -4.34 2.53 14.88
N THR A 109 -5.27 2.78 15.80
CA THR A 109 -6.20 3.92 15.72
C THR A 109 -5.62 5.22 16.30
N GLY A 110 -4.34 5.20 16.74
CA GLY A 110 -3.67 6.38 17.29
C GLY A 110 -4.40 6.96 18.50
N PHE A 111 -4.73 8.24 18.45
CA PHE A 111 -5.41 8.97 19.52
C PHE A 111 -6.94 8.95 19.47
N PHE A 112 -7.55 8.35 18.45
CA PHE A 112 -8.99 8.47 18.21
C PHE A 112 -9.85 7.92 19.34
N PHE A 113 -9.42 6.84 20.01
CA PHE A 113 -10.17 6.21 21.08
C PHE A 113 -9.54 6.35 22.46
N GLY A 114 -8.57 7.23 22.59
CA GLY A 114 -7.92 7.51 23.86
C GLY A 114 -6.42 7.78 23.72
N LYS A 115 -5.75 7.94 24.86
CA LYS A 115 -4.31 8.19 24.90
C LYS A 115 -3.56 6.93 24.44
N PRO A 116 -2.67 7.01 23.44
CA PRO A 116 -1.84 5.88 23.02
C PRO A 116 -0.96 5.36 24.16
N ASP A 117 -0.83 4.06 24.20
CA ASP A 117 0.06 3.35 25.13
C ASP A 117 1.22 2.66 24.37
N HIS A 118 1.96 1.82 25.04
CA HIS A 118 3.05 1.03 24.46
C HIS A 118 2.59 0.13 23.28
N ASN A 119 1.31 -0.29 23.23
CA ASN A 119 0.78 -1.14 22.16
C ASN A 119 0.69 -0.40 20.81
N THR A 120 0.80 0.92 20.78
CA THR A 120 0.83 1.71 19.55
C THR A 120 2.22 1.76 18.90
N GLN A 121 3.22 1.16 19.53
CA GLN A 121 4.59 1.07 19.05
C GLN A 121 4.94 -0.35 18.60
N ILE A 122 5.97 -0.50 17.78
CA ILE A 122 6.53 -1.78 17.35
C ILE A 122 7.91 -1.93 18.01
N TYR A 123 8.07 -2.99 18.82
CA TYR A 123 9.27 -3.20 19.60
C TYR A 123 10.17 -4.31 19.06
N ASP A 124 9.62 -5.22 18.26
CA ASP A 124 10.26 -6.47 17.85
C ASP A 124 10.87 -6.40 16.43
N SER A 125 10.45 -5.46 15.61
CA SER A 125 10.98 -5.35 14.26
C SER A 125 10.92 -3.91 13.72
N ASN A 126 11.85 -3.59 12.81
CA ASN A 126 11.81 -2.38 11.96
C ASN A 126 11.28 -2.72 10.56
N VAL A 127 10.78 -3.93 10.37
CA VAL A 127 10.43 -4.43 9.03
C VAL A 127 9.03 -3.97 8.66
N TYR A 128 8.93 -3.32 7.50
CA TYR A 128 7.66 -3.12 6.85
C TYR A 128 7.12 -4.46 6.36
N MET A 129 5.85 -4.70 6.59
CA MET A 129 5.14 -5.82 5.97
C MET A 129 4.96 -5.51 4.49
N ARG A 130 5.36 -6.45 3.65
CA ARG A 130 5.27 -6.33 2.20
C ARG A 130 4.86 -7.67 1.63
N GLU A 131 3.59 -7.81 1.34
CA GLU A 131 3.04 -9.02 0.72
C GLU A 131 2.96 -8.90 -0.80
N TYR A 132 3.00 -7.68 -1.33
CA TYR A 132 2.93 -7.41 -2.76
C TYR A 132 4.04 -6.50 -3.24
N THR A 133 4.57 -6.80 -4.42
CA THR A 133 5.54 -5.96 -5.12
C THR A 133 4.85 -5.14 -6.20
N TYR A 134 5.12 -3.83 -6.18
CA TYR A 134 4.69 -2.88 -7.20
C TYR A 134 5.49 -3.08 -8.49
N LEU A 135 4.83 -3.45 -9.60
CA LEU A 135 5.47 -3.74 -10.88
C LEU A 135 5.46 -2.54 -11.84
N GLY A 136 4.40 -1.75 -11.85
CA GLY A 136 4.29 -0.57 -12.71
C GLY A 136 2.87 -0.02 -12.85
N ILE A 137 2.74 1.07 -13.60
CA ILE A 137 1.47 1.72 -13.96
C ILE A 137 1.27 1.57 -15.46
N VAL A 138 0.05 1.23 -15.84
CA VAL A 138 -0.38 1.11 -17.24
C VAL A 138 -0.53 2.49 -17.87
N GLY A 139 0.09 2.67 -19.02
CA GLY A 139 0.01 3.85 -19.87
C GLY A 139 -0.92 3.66 -21.07
N ASP A 140 -0.61 4.35 -22.15
CA ASP A 140 -1.42 4.32 -23.37
C ASP A 140 -1.16 3.03 -24.16
N LYS A 141 -2.16 2.60 -24.94
CA LYS A 141 -2.10 1.45 -25.83
C LYS A 141 -1.40 1.86 -27.13
N ASN A 142 -0.48 1.04 -27.62
CA ASN A 142 0.19 1.26 -28.90
C ASN A 142 -0.63 0.69 -30.08
N SER A 143 -0.13 0.87 -31.30
CA SER A 143 -0.79 0.39 -32.52
C SER A 143 -0.87 -1.14 -32.63
N GLU A 144 -0.05 -1.88 -31.90
CA GLU A 144 -0.07 -3.35 -31.84
C GLU A 144 -1.03 -3.88 -30.77
N GLY A 145 -1.69 -2.99 -30.02
CA GLY A 145 -2.62 -3.36 -28.96
C GLY A 145 -1.94 -3.64 -27.62
N MET A 146 -0.64 -3.41 -27.49
CA MET A 146 0.12 -3.56 -26.23
C MET A 146 0.07 -2.27 -25.43
N TYR A 147 0.14 -2.39 -24.10
CA TYR A 147 0.09 -1.25 -23.19
C TYR A 147 1.48 -0.81 -22.75
N ALA A 148 1.74 0.49 -22.83
CA ALA A 148 2.95 1.07 -22.25
C ALA A 148 2.97 0.87 -20.74
N ILE A 149 4.12 0.56 -20.18
CA ILE A 149 4.35 0.47 -18.74
C ILE A 149 5.71 1.08 -18.38
N GLU A 150 5.74 1.89 -17.34
CA GLU A 150 6.99 2.27 -16.67
C GLU A 150 7.28 1.25 -15.58
N GLN A 151 8.27 0.42 -15.80
CA GLN A 151 8.65 -0.66 -14.90
C GLN A 151 9.15 -0.13 -13.54
N ARG A 152 8.75 -0.77 -12.45
CA ARG A 152 9.17 -0.43 -11.09
C ARG A 152 9.94 -1.53 -10.38
N ASN A 153 9.59 -2.77 -10.63
CA ASN A 153 10.31 -3.95 -10.18
C ASN A 153 10.29 -5.02 -11.27
N LYS A 154 11.26 -5.91 -11.24
CA LYS A 154 11.43 -6.96 -12.26
C LYS A 154 10.21 -7.89 -12.31
N PHE A 155 9.79 -8.20 -13.53
CA PHE A 155 8.85 -9.26 -13.86
C PHE A 155 9.21 -9.89 -15.21
N SER A 156 8.66 -11.06 -15.53
CA SER A 156 8.99 -11.86 -16.71
C SER A 156 7.76 -12.34 -17.44
N VAL A 157 7.92 -12.69 -18.70
CA VAL A 157 6.90 -13.41 -19.47
C VAL A 157 6.56 -14.72 -18.76
N GLY A 158 5.28 -15.04 -18.70
CA GLY A 158 4.75 -16.23 -18.04
C GLY A 158 4.45 -16.06 -16.54
N GLU A 159 4.85 -14.97 -15.90
CA GLU A 159 4.50 -14.70 -14.50
C GLU A 159 3.02 -14.42 -14.33
N ASP A 160 2.46 -14.92 -13.22
CA ASP A 160 1.13 -14.54 -12.74
C ASP A 160 1.21 -13.26 -11.91
N ILE A 161 0.43 -12.26 -12.30
CA ILE A 161 0.39 -10.96 -11.67
C ILE A 161 -1.06 -10.51 -11.44
N GLU A 162 -1.24 -9.44 -10.67
CA GLU A 162 -2.55 -8.85 -10.43
C GLU A 162 -2.60 -7.42 -10.99
N VAL A 163 -3.69 -7.13 -11.72
CA VAL A 163 -4.05 -5.78 -12.15
C VAL A 163 -5.04 -5.21 -11.15
N MET A 164 -4.65 -4.14 -10.47
CA MET A 164 -5.49 -3.39 -9.55
C MET A 164 -6.24 -2.31 -10.30
N LYS A 165 -7.57 -2.44 -10.42
CA LYS A 165 -8.47 -1.47 -11.03
C LYS A 165 -8.93 -0.39 -10.04
N PRO A 166 -9.19 0.85 -10.48
CA PRO A 166 -9.71 1.91 -9.61
C PRO A 166 -11.08 1.60 -8.98
N ASP A 167 -11.90 0.80 -9.65
CA ASP A 167 -13.27 0.46 -9.26
C ASP A 167 -13.38 -0.65 -8.19
N GLY A 168 -12.26 -1.06 -7.62
CA GLY A 168 -12.21 -2.08 -6.56
C GLY A 168 -11.96 -3.49 -7.09
N ARG A 169 -12.04 -3.76 -8.39
CA ARG A 169 -11.73 -5.06 -8.97
C ARG A 169 -10.23 -5.30 -8.98
N ASN A 170 -9.86 -6.56 -8.80
CA ASN A 170 -8.52 -7.07 -9.05
C ASN A 170 -8.62 -8.17 -10.10
N LEU A 171 -7.76 -8.13 -11.13
CA LEU A 171 -7.73 -9.14 -12.18
C LEU A 171 -6.45 -9.94 -12.06
N ALA A 172 -6.56 -11.25 -11.84
CA ALA A 172 -5.44 -12.17 -11.96
C ALA A 172 -5.15 -12.42 -13.44
N VAL A 173 -3.95 -12.14 -13.88
CA VAL A 173 -3.54 -12.24 -15.29
C VAL A 173 -2.13 -12.80 -15.41
N LYS A 174 -1.80 -13.29 -16.58
CA LYS A 174 -0.45 -13.76 -16.93
C LYS A 174 0.23 -12.76 -17.86
N VAL A 175 1.52 -12.53 -17.66
CA VAL A 175 2.32 -11.71 -18.58
C VAL A 175 2.54 -12.52 -19.86
N CYS A 176 1.82 -12.16 -20.93
CA CYS A 176 1.87 -12.89 -22.21
C CYS A 176 3.09 -12.48 -23.04
N ARG A 177 3.37 -11.17 -23.14
CA ARG A 177 4.46 -10.63 -23.96
C ARG A 177 5.02 -9.37 -23.35
N ILE A 178 6.31 -9.14 -23.58
CA ILE A 178 7.02 -7.90 -23.25
C ILE A 178 7.81 -7.47 -24.49
N LYS A 179 7.72 -6.21 -24.86
CA LYS A 179 8.57 -5.58 -25.90
C LYS A 179 9.24 -4.32 -25.36
N ASP A 180 10.44 -4.04 -25.89
CA ASP A 180 11.05 -2.74 -25.68
C ASP A 180 10.44 -1.65 -26.60
N THR A 181 10.93 -0.43 -26.46
CA THR A 181 10.44 0.71 -27.26
C THR A 181 10.83 0.64 -28.75
N GLU A 182 11.79 -0.24 -29.10
CA GLU A 182 12.21 -0.51 -30.47
C GLU A 182 11.38 -1.63 -31.12
N GLY A 183 10.51 -2.30 -30.34
CA GLY A 183 9.65 -3.39 -30.80
C GLY A 183 10.26 -4.79 -30.67
N ASN A 184 11.44 -4.92 -30.03
CA ASN A 184 12.08 -6.22 -29.83
C ASN A 184 11.40 -6.97 -28.69
N GLU A 185 11.19 -8.28 -28.85
CA GLU A 185 10.68 -9.14 -27.80
C GLU A 185 11.69 -9.27 -26.65
N ARG A 186 11.17 -9.28 -25.43
CA ARG A 186 11.95 -9.39 -24.19
C ARG A 186 11.38 -10.51 -23.32
N GLU A 187 12.21 -11.28 -22.69
CA GLU A 187 11.78 -12.31 -21.74
C GLU A 187 11.43 -11.73 -20.37
N SER A 188 11.97 -10.57 -20.04
CA SER A 188 11.75 -9.92 -18.76
C SER A 188 11.91 -8.39 -18.84
N ALA A 189 11.40 -7.70 -17.84
CA ALA A 189 11.52 -6.26 -17.57
C ALA A 189 12.49 -6.04 -16.38
N PRO A 190 13.82 -6.04 -16.58
CA PRO A 190 14.76 -6.08 -15.46
C PRO A 190 15.12 -4.71 -14.88
N HIS A 191 14.94 -3.62 -15.64
CA HIS A 191 15.52 -2.32 -15.29
C HIS A 191 14.47 -1.34 -14.74
N PRO A 192 14.67 -0.79 -13.53
CA PRO A 192 13.77 0.19 -12.94
C PRO A 192 13.60 1.42 -13.84
N LYS A 193 12.35 1.86 -14.01
CA LYS A 193 11.91 2.99 -14.85
C LYS A 193 12.09 2.78 -16.35
N GLU A 194 12.42 1.57 -16.79
CA GLU A 194 12.40 1.24 -18.21
C GLU A 194 10.98 1.36 -18.75
N LEU A 195 10.83 1.99 -19.90
CA LEU A 195 9.57 2.05 -20.64
C LEU A 195 9.48 0.83 -21.55
N LEU A 196 8.44 0.05 -21.37
CA LEU A 196 8.19 -1.19 -22.09
C LEU A 196 6.75 -1.24 -22.58
N TYR A 197 6.45 -2.14 -23.49
CA TYR A 197 5.10 -2.51 -23.88
C TYR A 197 4.81 -3.92 -23.43
N ILE A 198 3.62 -4.11 -22.84
CA ILE A 198 3.17 -5.41 -22.34
C ILE A 198 1.84 -5.82 -22.94
N ASP A 199 1.65 -7.13 -23.07
CA ASP A 199 0.37 -7.78 -23.36
C ASP A 199 0.05 -8.72 -22.20
N LEU A 200 -1.12 -8.58 -21.61
CA LEU A 200 -1.62 -9.42 -20.52
C LEU A 200 -2.82 -10.27 -20.94
N GLY A 201 -3.13 -10.35 -22.25
CA GLY A 201 -4.27 -11.11 -22.76
C GLY A 201 -5.64 -10.56 -22.33
N THR A 202 -5.69 -9.33 -21.81
CA THR A 202 -6.94 -8.67 -21.36
C THR A 202 -6.87 -7.16 -21.61
N GLU A 203 -8.05 -6.52 -21.65
CA GLU A 203 -8.13 -5.08 -21.76
C GLU A 203 -7.78 -4.41 -20.43
N LEU A 204 -6.89 -3.42 -20.54
CA LEU A 204 -6.45 -2.58 -19.42
C LEU A 204 -6.91 -1.14 -19.65
N ASP A 205 -7.01 -0.41 -18.54
CA ASP A 205 -7.24 1.02 -18.57
C ASP A 205 -5.97 1.77 -18.18
N LYS A 206 -5.83 2.98 -18.71
CA LYS A 206 -4.76 3.88 -18.30
C LYS A 206 -4.83 4.11 -16.79
N TYR A 207 -3.69 4.03 -16.13
CA TYR A 207 -3.51 4.11 -14.67
C TYR A 207 -3.89 2.86 -13.88
N ASP A 208 -4.26 1.75 -14.52
CA ASP A 208 -4.25 0.46 -13.83
C ASP A 208 -2.88 0.21 -13.21
N ILE A 209 -2.85 -0.39 -12.03
CA ILE A 209 -1.60 -0.69 -11.33
C ILE A 209 -1.32 -2.19 -11.37
N LEU A 210 -0.10 -2.52 -11.77
CA LEU A 210 0.37 -3.90 -11.77
C LEU A 210 1.11 -4.19 -10.48
N ARG A 211 0.76 -5.32 -9.85
CA ARG A 211 1.39 -5.80 -8.63
C ARG A 211 1.49 -7.33 -8.65
N ARG A 212 2.42 -7.88 -7.91
CA ARG A 212 2.62 -9.32 -7.75
C ARG A 212 2.69 -9.66 -6.27
N ARG A 213 2.02 -10.74 -5.86
CA ARG A 213 2.16 -11.30 -4.53
C ARG A 213 3.58 -11.87 -4.36
N GLU A 214 4.22 -11.57 -3.24
CA GLU A 214 5.49 -12.19 -2.85
C GLU A 214 5.21 -13.60 -2.29
N GLU A 215 6.10 -14.56 -2.62
CA GLU A 215 6.03 -15.92 -2.09
C GLU A 215 6.56 -16.01 -0.66
#